data_2232e5178c67785412fc7ede6a80ddeb
#
_entry.id   2232e5178c67785412fc7ede6a80ddeb
#
_cell.length_a   1.000
_cell.length_b   1.000
_cell.length_c   1.000
_cell.angle_alpha   90.00
_cell.angle_beta   90.00
_cell.angle_gamma   90.00
#
_symmetry.space_group_name_H-M   'P 1'
#
loop_
_entity.id
_entity.type
_entity.pdbx_description
1 polymer ?
#
loop_
_entity_poly.entity_id
_entity_poly.type
_entity_poly.pdbx_seq_one_letter_code
_entity_poly.pdbx_strand_id
1 'polypeptide(L)'
;MRIFLISIFVSSFCGFANCDLAKNSNKVVIAGGSLTEIVYDLKEEEKLIAVDITSNFPPEAKELPSIGYVRALSTEGLLSLSPSLILGEDDMGPPLVLDQLALVGIDIRIIPEKYSIEGILSKVACVTQILGTNLDARKRLETKINKHVSDLKNLREDFALKNKKVMLILNLQGTSPVVAGLSTSGNGFINLLGAKNIMDDFEGWKPVSTESILEKNPDYILVSKRGMSSFSDEEAFSKHPSLKLTKAAKAKKIYAVDGMSMLGFGPRTIKTAVEITKKISIN
;
A
#
# COMPACT_ATOMS: atom_id res chain seq x y z
N MET A 1 23.00 30.60 46.75
CA MET A 1 22.57 30.68 45.36
C MET A 1 22.13 29.26 44.94
N ARG A 2 20.82 28.96 45.03
CA ARG A 2 20.27 27.63 44.71
C ARG A 2 19.88 27.62 43.23
N ILE A 3 20.58 26.82 42.47
CA ILE A 3 20.28 26.60 41.04
C ILE A 3 19.14 25.57 40.96
N PHE A 4 17.97 26.01 40.49
CA PHE A 4 16.84 25.11 40.14
C PHE A 4 17.10 24.54 38.76
N LEU A 5 17.40 23.27 38.70
CA LEU A 5 17.42 22.50 37.45
C LEU A 5 15.97 22.18 37.04
N ILE A 6 15.47 22.89 36.05
CA ILE A 6 14.20 22.57 35.41
C ILE A 6 14.47 21.39 34.45
N SER A 7 14.02 20.20 34.85
CA SER A 7 14.02 19.00 34.00
C SER A 7 12.88 19.13 33.01
N ILE A 8 13.22 19.43 31.74
CA ILE A 8 12.25 19.42 30.65
C ILE A 8 11.98 17.94 30.32
N PHE A 9 10.83 17.45 30.76
CA PHE A 9 10.30 16.15 30.32
C PHE A 9 9.84 16.30 28.86
N VAL A 10 10.68 15.87 27.92
CA VAL A 10 10.26 15.69 26.52
C VAL A 10 9.45 14.39 26.49
N SER A 11 8.13 14.55 26.59
CA SER A 11 7.20 13.43 26.32
C SER A 11 7.33 13.08 24.84
N SER A 12 8.04 12.00 24.54
CA SER A 12 7.96 11.36 23.23
C SER A 12 6.51 10.91 23.04
N PHE A 13 5.76 11.67 22.26
CA PHE A 13 4.47 11.22 21.75
C PHE A 13 4.76 10.05 20.79
N CYS A 14 4.75 8.84 21.33
CA CYS A 14 4.58 7.62 20.54
C CYS A 14 3.15 7.71 20.02
N GLY A 15 2.98 8.13 18.77
CA GLY A 15 1.67 8.22 18.13
C GLY A 15 1.05 6.82 18.03
N PHE A 16 0.27 6.45 19.05
CA PHE A 16 -0.67 5.33 18.91
C PHE A 16 -1.71 5.77 17.88
N ALA A 17 -1.92 4.93 16.86
CA ALA A 17 -3.05 5.11 15.96
C ALA A 17 -4.32 5.31 16.79
N ASN A 18 -4.97 6.45 16.64
CA ASN A 18 -6.23 6.71 17.32
C ASN A 18 -7.34 5.96 16.57
N CYS A 19 -7.51 4.67 16.91
CA CYS A 19 -8.56 3.81 16.37
C CYS A 19 -9.87 3.90 17.18
N ASP A 20 -10.00 4.86 18.10
CA ASP A 20 -11.23 5.02 18.87
C ASP A 20 -12.42 5.32 17.94
N LEU A 21 -13.61 4.92 18.39
CA LEU A 21 -14.86 5.17 17.67
C LEU A 21 -14.97 6.65 17.28
N ALA A 22 -15.22 6.93 16.00
CA ALA A 22 -15.45 8.28 15.54
C ALA A 22 -16.75 8.84 16.14
N LYS A 23 -16.76 10.14 16.46
CA LYS A 23 -17.96 10.81 16.97
C LYS A 23 -19.11 10.79 15.97
N ASN A 24 -18.78 10.86 14.68
CA ASN A 24 -19.73 10.81 13.58
C ASN A 24 -19.04 10.24 12.34
N SER A 25 -19.55 9.12 11.83
CA SER A 25 -19.06 8.45 10.61
C SER A 25 -20.11 8.41 9.50
N ASN A 26 -21.05 9.36 9.44
CA ASN A 26 -22.09 9.37 8.41
C ASN A 26 -21.65 9.95 7.07
N LYS A 27 -20.59 10.77 7.05
CA LYS A 27 -20.02 11.39 5.85
C LYS A 27 -18.51 11.19 5.86
N VAL A 28 -18.07 10.06 5.34
CA VAL A 28 -16.67 9.66 5.36
C VAL A 28 -15.99 9.99 4.03
N VAL A 29 -14.87 10.65 4.11
CA VAL A 29 -13.92 10.83 3.01
C VAL A 29 -12.73 9.90 3.24
N ILE A 30 -12.29 9.20 2.20
CA ILE A 30 -11.13 8.31 2.30
C ILE A 30 -10.00 8.78 1.38
N ALA A 31 -8.82 8.90 1.94
CA ALA A 31 -7.55 9.11 1.26
C ALA A 31 -6.68 7.85 1.40
N GLY A 32 -6.87 6.88 0.49
CA GLY A 32 -6.15 5.61 0.47
C GLY A 32 -6.97 4.45 -0.08
N GLY A 33 -6.52 3.88 -1.19
CA GLY A 33 -7.26 2.80 -1.88
C GLY A 33 -7.45 1.56 -1.03
N SER A 34 -6.52 1.24 -0.13
CA SER A 34 -6.62 0.08 0.76
C SER A 34 -7.73 0.24 1.79
N LEU A 35 -7.92 1.46 2.30
CA LEU A 35 -8.99 1.80 3.25
C LEU A 35 -10.37 1.74 2.57
N THR A 36 -10.45 2.23 1.33
CA THR A 36 -11.67 2.11 0.51
C THR A 36 -12.08 0.65 0.34
N GLU A 37 -11.13 -0.24 0.00
CA GLU A 37 -11.39 -1.67 -0.11
C GLU A 37 -11.92 -2.27 1.21
N ILE A 38 -11.35 -1.87 2.35
CA ILE A 38 -11.79 -2.33 3.67
C ILE A 38 -13.24 -1.90 3.92
N VAL A 39 -13.59 -0.65 3.65
CA VAL A 39 -14.95 -0.13 3.89
C VAL A 39 -15.98 -0.88 3.03
N TYR A 40 -15.68 -1.14 1.77
CA TYR A 40 -16.55 -1.96 0.91
C TYR A 40 -16.64 -3.41 1.36
N ASP A 41 -15.55 -4.05 1.78
CA ASP A 41 -15.57 -5.42 2.31
C ASP A 41 -16.34 -5.51 3.65
N LEU A 42 -16.37 -4.43 4.43
CA LEU A 42 -17.18 -4.31 5.67
C LEU A 42 -18.65 -4.00 5.41
N LYS A 43 -19.06 -3.65 4.18
CA LYS A 43 -20.41 -3.22 3.80
C LYS A 43 -20.83 -1.90 4.45
N GLU A 44 -19.91 -0.95 4.50
CA GLU A 44 -20.09 0.39 5.05
C GLU A 44 -19.96 1.48 3.95
N GLU A 45 -20.00 1.09 2.67
CA GLU A 45 -19.80 1.96 1.53
C GLU A 45 -20.83 3.11 1.45
N GLU A 46 -22.00 2.95 2.00
CA GLU A 46 -23.04 4.00 2.07
C GLU A 46 -22.61 5.24 2.88
N LYS A 47 -21.59 5.08 3.74
CA LYS A 47 -21.02 6.19 4.51
C LYS A 47 -20.05 7.03 3.68
N LEU A 48 -19.59 6.52 2.54
CA LEU A 48 -18.59 7.19 1.71
C LEU A 48 -19.20 8.32 0.88
N ILE A 49 -18.63 9.51 0.97
CA ILE A 49 -19.03 10.67 0.17
C ILE A 49 -17.99 11.08 -0.87
N ALA A 50 -16.73 10.70 -0.70
CA ALA A 50 -15.65 10.93 -1.66
C ALA A 50 -14.44 10.05 -1.34
N VAL A 51 -13.62 9.80 -2.36
CA VAL A 51 -12.40 9.00 -2.26
C VAL A 51 -11.25 9.62 -3.06
N ASP A 52 -10.01 9.21 -2.80
CA ASP A 52 -8.86 9.64 -3.60
C ASP A 52 -8.72 8.83 -4.91
N ILE A 53 -7.86 9.28 -5.82
CA ILE A 53 -7.66 8.64 -7.14
C ILE A 53 -7.03 7.23 -7.07
N THR A 54 -6.51 6.79 -5.92
CA THR A 54 -5.99 5.43 -5.74
C THR A 54 -7.09 4.43 -5.41
N SER A 55 -8.27 4.90 -5.03
CA SER A 55 -9.47 4.14 -4.69
C SER A 55 -10.17 3.61 -5.95
N ASN A 56 -9.52 2.69 -6.64
CA ASN A 56 -9.98 2.15 -7.93
C ASN A 56 -10.63 0.76 -7.83
N PHE A 57 -10.80 0.25 -6.63
CA PHE A 57 -11.45 -1.04 -6.33
C PHE A 57 -12.27 -0.96 -5.05
N PRO A 58 -13.48 -1.56 -5.02
CA PRO A 58 -14.14 -2.16 -6.19
C PRO A 58 -14.46 -1.12 -7.27
N PRO A 59 -14.86 -1.52 -8.49
CA PRO A 59 -15.12 -0.56 -9.58
C PRO A 59 -16.09 0.55 -9.22
N GLU A 60 -17.07 0.28 -8.38
CA GLU A 60 -18.10 1.21 -7.90
C GLU A 60 -17.50 2.38 -7.11
N ALA A 61 -16.34 2.20 -6.48
CA ALA A 61 -15.65 3.28 -5.77
C ALA A 61 -15.25 4.45 -6.69
N LYS A 62 -15.09 4.19 -7.98
CA LYS A 62 -14.76 5.24 -8.98
C LYS A 62 -15.93 6.16 -9.32
N GLU A 63 -17.14 5.79 -8.93
CA GLU A 63 -18.34 6.60 -9.15
C GLU A 63 -18.48 7.69 -8.07
N LEU A 64 -17.73 7.56 -6.96
CA LEU A 64 -17.70 8.57 -5.91
C LEU A 64 -16.89 9.81 -6.35
N PRO A 65 -17.25 11.00 -5.85
CA PRO A 65 -16.47 12.21 -6.03
C PRO A 65 -15.00 12.00 -5.66
N SER A 66 -14.08 12.52 -6.47
CA SER A 66 -12.64 12.41 -6.21
C SER A 66 -12.11 13.60 -5.44
N ILE A 67 -11.32 13.35 -4.40
CA ILE A 67 -10.55 14.35 -3.65
C ILE A 67 -9.15 14.60 -4.23
N GLY A 68 -8.83 14.03 -5.38
CA GLY A 68 -7.50 14.11 -5.99
C GLY A 68 -6.53 13.06 -5.45
N TYR A 69 -5.24 13.37 -5.47
CA TYR A 69 -4.20 12.46 -5.03
C TYR A 69 -3.95 12.57 -3.52
N VAL A 70 -3.86 11.44 -2.84
CA VAL A 70 -3.72 11.34 -1.37
C VAL A 70 -2.64 12.26 -0.78
N ARG A 71 -1.53 12.50 -1.48
CA ARG A 71 -0.42 13.37 -1.05
C ARG A 71 -0.55 14.83 -1.49
N ALA A 72 -1.61 15.19 -2.20
CA ALA A 72 -1.84 16.52 -2.76
C ALA A 72 -3.29 16.99 -2.54
N LEU A 73 -3.79 16.81 -1.33
CA LEU A 73 -5.14 17.17 -0.93
C LEU A 73 -5.30 18.71 -0.88
N SER A 74 -6.55 19.18 -1.02
CA SER A 74 -6.91 20.59 -0.93
C SER A 74 -7.86 20.82 0.24
N THR A 75 -7.55 21.81 1.10
CA THR A 75 -8.41 22.21 2.21
C THR A 75 -9.79 22.63 1.71
N GLU A 76 -9.85 23.48 0.68
CA GLU A 76 -11.10 23.96 0.10
C GLU A 76 -11.92 22.81 -0.51
N GLY A 77 -11.26 21.92 -1.28
CA GLY A 77 -11.91 20.76 -1.87
C GLY A 77 -12.53 19.83 -0.81
N LEU A 78 -11.81 19.57 0.28
CA LEU A 78 -12.33 18.74 1.37
C LEU A 78 -13.44 19.42 2.15
N LEU A 79 -13.32 20.70 2.49
CA LEU A 79 -14.36 21.46 3.21
C LEU A 79 -15.66 21.57 2.41
N SER A 80 -15.60 21.70 1.08
CA SER A 80 -16.79 21.77 0.23
C SER A 80 -17.69 20.53 0.33
N LEU A 81 -17.11 19.38 0.68
CA LEU A 81 -17.82 18.12 0.88
C LEU A 81 -18.49 18.04 2.26
N SER A 82 -18.14 18.93 3.19
CA SER A 82 -18.60 18.91 4.58
C SER A 82 -18.50 17.53 5.24
N PRO A 83 -17.31 16.89 5.26
CA PRO A 83 -17.14 15.56 5.82
C PRO A 83 -17.29 15.60 7.35
N SER A 84 -17.83 14.51 7.92
CA SER A 84 -17.79 14.30 9.37
C SER A 84 -16.52 13.59 9.83
N LEU A 85 -15.88 12.84 8.92
CA LEU A 85 -14.69 12.04 9.19
C LEU A 85 -13.83 11.96 7.92
N ILE A 86 -12.53 12.09 8.08
CA ILE A 86 -11.53 11.81 7.03
C ILE A 86 -10.65 10.67 7.53
N LEU A 87 -10.57 9.60 6.75
CA LEU A 87 -9.65 8.48 7.00
C LEU A 87 -8.52 8.53 5.96
N GLY A 88 -7.28 8.38 6.42
CA GLY A 88 -6.13 8.29 5.53
C GLY A 88 -5.04 7.39 6.08
N GLU A 89 -4.04 7.13 5.26
CA GLU A 89 -2.82 6.42 5.60
C GLU A 89 -1.68 7.40 5.90
N ASP A 90 -0.52 6.90 6.34
CA ASP A 90 0.61 7.72 6.79
C ASP A 90 1.11 8.74 5.74
N ASP A 91 0.82 8.49 4.46
CA ASP A 91 1.21 9.36 3.35
C ASP A 91 0.16 10.41 2.96
N MET A 92 -0.96 10.48 3.69
CA MET A 92 -2.00 11.48 3.48
C MET A 92 -1.45 12.89 3.76
N GLY A 93 -1.68 13.83 2.86
CA GLY A 93 -1.17 15.19 3.03
C GLY A 93 -1.52 16.15 1.90
N PRO A 94 -0.94 17.36 1.92
CA PRO A 94 0.17 17.82 2.78
C PRO A 94 -0.23 18.03 4.26
N PRO A 95 0.72 17.96 5.21
CA PRO A 95 0.42 18.15 6.64
C PRO A 95 -0.32 19.46 6.94
N LEU A 96 0.05 20.56 6.28
CA LEU A 96 -0.64 21.87 6.45
C LEU A 96 -2.15 21.78 6.16
N VAL A 97 -2.57 20.99 5.18
CA VAL A 97 -3.99 20.78 4.87
C VAL A 97 -4.69 20.06 6.02
N LEU A 98 -4.04 19.04 6.58
CA LEU A 98 -4.58 18.28 7.72
C LEU A 98 -4.74 19.18 8.96
N ASP A 99 -3.73 20.00 9.25
CA ASP A 99 -3.77 20.95 10.35
C ASP A 99 -4.92 21.97 10.19
N GLN A 100 -5.10 22.51 8.98
CA GLN A 100 -6.21 23.44 8.68
C GLN A 100 -7.58 22.81 8.87
N LEU A 101 -7.77 21.55 8.43
CA LEU A 101 -9.01 20.82 8.61
C LEU A 101 -9.29 20.49 10.08
N ALA A 102 -8.25 20.13 10.85
CA ALA A 102 -8.37 19.88 12.27
C ALA A 102 -8.77 21.14 13.05
N LEU A 103 -8.24 22.31 12.69
CA LEU A 103 -8.58 23.61 13.32
C LEU A 103 -10.06 23.97 13.16
N VAL A 104 -10.71 23.54 12.08
CA VAL A 104 -12.16 23.75 11.88
C VAL A 104 -13.02 22.61 12.41
N GLY A 105 -12.42 21.67 13.14
CA GLY A 105 -13.13 20.62 13.87
C GLY A 105 -13.47 19.36 13.08
N ILE A 106 -12.88 19.15 11.91
CA ILE A 106 -13.02 17.88 11.17
C ILE A 106 -12.28 16.76 11.92
N ASP A 107 -12.94 15.62 12.13
CA ASP A 107 -12.30 14.42 12.68
C ASP A 107 -11.41 13.78 11.60
N ILE A 108 -10.10 13.76 11.85
CA ILE A 108 -9.11 13.20 10.93
C ILE A 108 -8.42 12.02 11.62
N ARG A 109 -8.41 10.87 10.97
CA ARG A 109 -7.76 9.65 11.48
C ARG A 109 -6.74 9.15 10.49
N ILE A 110 -5.49 9.06 10.93
CA ILE A 110 -4.38 8.48 10.17
C ILE A 110 -4.16 7.07 10.68
N ILE A 111 -4.26 6.11 9.77
CA ILE A 111 -4.12 4.69 10.08
C ILE A 111 -2.72 4.25 9.67
N PRO A 112 -1.88 3.82 10.64
CA PRO A 112 -0.49 3.45 10.36
C PRO A 112 -0.37 2.31 9.38
N GLU A 113 0.56 2.45 8.44
CA GLU A 113 0.89 1.41 7.51
C GLU A 113 2.00 0.48 8.04
N LYS A 114 1.72 -0.82 7.97
CA LYS A 114 2.72 -1.86 8.18
C LYS A 114 2.62 -2.86 7.04
N TYR A 115 3.70 -3.01 6.32
CA TYR A 115 3.75 -3.85 5.11
C TYR A 115 3.92 -5.35 5.46
N SER A 116 2.94 -5.87 6.20
CA SER A 116 2.87 -7.26 6.65
C SER A 116 1.42 -7.77 6.76
N ILE A 117 1.24 -9.07 6.97
CA ILE A 117 -0.08 -9.69 7.22
C ILE A 117 -0.73 -9.07 8.46
N GLU A 118 0.04 -8.93 9.53
CA GLU A 118 -0.41 -8.34 10.80
C GLU A 118 -0.81 -6.87 10.61
N GLY A 119 -0.09 -6.14 9.74
CA GLY A 119 -0.44 -4.77 9.37
C GLY A 119 -1.79 -4.68 8.68
N ILE A 120 -2.08 -5.57 7.73
CA ILE A 120 -3.40 -5.63 7.06
C ILE A 120 -4.51 -5.90 8.07
N LEU A 121 -4.33 -6.90 8.95
CA LEU A 121 -5.33 -7.23 9.97
C LEU A 121 -5.52 -6.09 10.99
N SER A 122 -4.45 -5.42 11.39
CA SER A 122 -4.51 -4.24 12.27
C SER A 122 -5.26 -3.08 11.61
N LYS A 123 -5.02 -2.83 10.32
CA LYS A 123 -5.74 -1.82 9.52
C LYS A 123 -7.24 -2.13 9.46
N VAL A 124 -7.63 -3.38 9.19
CA VAL A 124 -9.04 -3.82 9.22
C VAL A 124 -9.66 -3.60 10.59
N ALA A 125 -8.96 -3.99 11.66
CA ALA A 125 -9.42 -3.80 13.03
C ALA A 125 -9.64 -2.31 13.36
N CYS A 126 -8.68 -1.47 13.00
CA CYS A 126 -8.73 -0.02 13.25
C CYS A 126 -9.91 0.62 12.51
N VAL A 127 -10.06 0.38 11.21
CA VAL A 127 -11.19 0.92 10.42
C VAL A 127 -12.54 0.46 10.99
N THR A 128 -12.66 -0.83 11.33
CA THR A 128 -13.89 -1.38 11.95
C THR A 128 -14.23 -0.64 13.24
N GLN A 129 -13.24 -0.38 14.10
CA GLN A 129 -13.44 0.30 15.37
C GLN A 129 -13.83 1.76 15.18
N ILE A 130 -13.15 2.48 14.29
CA ILE A 130 -13.44 3.89 13.99
C ILE A 130 -14.85 4.06 13.45
N LEU A 131 -15.31 3.19 12.55
CA LEU A 131 -16.64 3.25 11.93
C LEU A 131 -17.76 2.69 12.81
N GLY A 132 -17.43 2.02 13.91
CA GLY A 132 -18.40 1.33 14.75
C GLY A 132 -19.09 0.14 14.05
N THR A 133 -18.39 -0.48 13.09
CA THR A 133 -18.92 -1.59 12.30
C THR A 133 -19.14 -2.84 13.15
N ASN A 134 -20.14 -3.63 12.79
CA ASN A 134 -20.46 -4.90 13.45
C ASN A 134 -19.26 -5.86 13.44
N LEU A 135 -18.96 -6.44 14.61
CA LEU A 135 -17.87 -7.40 14.78
C LEU A 135 -17.98 -8.64 13.88
N ASP A 136 -19.18 -9.05 13.48
CA ASP A 136 -19.35 -10.17 12.56
C ASP A 136 -18.91 -9.83 11.13
N ALA A 137 -19.09 -8.59 10.68
CA ALA A 137 -18.56 -8.11 9.40
C ALA A 137 -17.02 -8.16 9.42
N ARG A 138 -16.39 -7.67 10.48
CA ARG A 138 -14.96 -7.77 10.70
C ARG A 138 -14.47 -9.22 10.67
N LYS A 139 -15.10 -10.12 11.43
CA LYS A 139 -14.73 -11.54 11.47
C LYS A 139 -14.81 -12.20 10.10
N ARG A 140 -15.85 -11.90 9.30
CA ARG A 140 -15.98 -12.41 7.93
C ARG A 140 -14.79 -11.96 7.05
N LEU A 141 -14.42 -10.67 7.12
CA LEU A 141 -13.30 -10.14 6.36
C LEU A 141 -11.97 -10.76 6.82
N GLU A 142 -11.71 -10.83 8.12
CA GLU A 142 -10.51 -11.47 8.67
C GLU A 142 -10.43 -12.95 8.28
N THR A 143 -11.55 -13.69 8.27
CA THR A 143 -11.61 -15.09 7.82
C THR A 143 -11.25 -15.21 6.34
N LYS A 144 -11.76 -14.30 5.49
CA LYS A 144 -11.40 -14.24 4.07
C LYS A 144 -9.92 -14.01 3.86
N ILE A 145 -9.32 -13.06 4.61
CA ILE A 145 -7.89 -12.76 4.55
C ILE A 145 -7.07 -13.96 5.02
N ASN A 146 -7.42 -14.54 6.18
CA ASN A 146 -6.70 -15.66 6.78
C ASN A 146 -6.72 -16.93 5.90
N LYS A 147 -7.80 -17.14 5.13
CA LYS A 147 -7.82 -18.19 4.11
C LYS A 147 -6.70 -18.00 3.08
N HIS A 148 -6.54 -16.78 2.55
CA HIS A 148 -5.46 -16.49 1.59
C HIS A 148 -4.08 -16.56 2.24
N VAL A 149 -3.96 -16.23 3.54
CA VAL A 149 -2.71 -16.42 4.31
C VAL A 149 -2.34 -17.90 4.36
N SER A 150 -3.29 -18.77 4.66
CA SER A 150 -3.07 -20.23 4.67
C SER A 150 -2.68 -20.74 3.27
N ASP A 151 -3.39 -20.30 2.22
CA ASP A 151 -3.08 -20.67 0.84
C ASP A 151 -1.66 -20.23 0.45
N LEU A 152 -1.26 -19.01 0.83
CA LEU A 152 0.09 -18.49 0.55
C LEU A 152 1.17 -19.26 1.29
N LYS A 153 0.91 -19.63 2.56
CA LYS A 153 1.84 -20.44 3.37
C LYS A 153 2.10 -21.79 2.72
N ASN A 154 1.05 -22.50 2.32
CA ASN A 154 1.17 -23.80 1.65
C ASN A 154 1.97 -23.69 0.34
N LEU A 155 1.65 -22.69 -0.49
CA LEU A 155 2.39 -22.45 -1.74
C LEU A 155 3.87 -22.13 -1.52
N ARG A 156 4.22 -21.45 -0.42
CA ARG A 156 5.62 -21.15 -0.09
C ARG A 156 6.39 -22.38 0.42
N GLU A 157 5.69 -23.35 1.00
CA GLU A 157 6.27 -24.63 1.40
C GLU A 157 6.51 -25.53 0.16
N ASP A 158 5.55 -25.58 -0.77
CA ASP A 158 5.63 -26.37 -2.00
C ASP A 158 6.58 -25.76 -3.03
N PHE A 159 6.57 -24.43 -3.15
CA PHE A 159 7.36 -23.67 -4.12
C PHE A 159 8.12 -22.54 -3.42
N ALA A 160 9.29 -22.88 -2.91
CA ALA A 160 10.11 -21.93 -2.19
C ALA A 160 10.77 -20.91 -3.13
N LEU A 161 10.29 -19.67 -3.12
CA LEU A 161 11.03 -18.52 -3.64
C LEU A 161 12.18 -18.10 -2.71
N LYS A 162 12.43 -18.89 -1.66
CA LYS A 162 13.52 -18.68 -0.73
C LYS A 162 14.84 -18.59 -1.47
N ASN A 163 15.59 -17.52 -1.21
CA ASN A 163 16.84 -17.17 -1.88
C ASN A 163 16.71 -16.76 -3.36
N LYS A 164 15.51 -16.67 -3.94
CA LYS A 164 15.32 -16.06 -5.26
C LYS A 164 15.40 -14.55 -5.17
N LYS A 165 16.17 -13.97 -6.07
CA LYS A 165 16.41 -12.54 -6.18
C LYS A 165 15.24 -11.88 -6.92
N VAL A 166 14.45 -11.08 -6.24
CA VAL A 166 13.33 -10.35 -6.82
C VAL A 166 13.62 -8.85 -6.79
N MET A 167 13.33 -8.18 -7.89
CA MET A 167 13.30 -6.72 -8.00
C MET A 167 11.88 -6.28 -8.28
N LEU A 168 11.39 -5.26 -7.57
CA LEU A 168 10.09 -4.67 -7.84
C LEU A 168 10.26 -3.25 -8.39
N ILE A 169 9.68 -3.03 -9.57
CA ILE A 169 9.69 -1.75 -10.29
C ILE A 169 8.35 -1.06 -10.09
N LEU A 170 8.36 0.16 -9.55
CA LEU A 170 7.18 1.00 -9.42
C LEU A 170 6.77 1.59 -10.76
N ASN A 171 7.75 2.21 -11.43
CA ASN A 171 7.60 2.76 -12.78
C ASN A 171 8.93 2.73 -13.53
N LEU A 172 8.83 2.81 -14.85
CA LEU A 172 9.96 2.94 -15.76
C LEU A 172 9.65 4.05 -16.75
N GLN A 173 10.09 5.26 -16.41
CA GLN A 173 10.00 6.43 -17.26
C GLN A 173 11.43 6.89 -17.58
N GLY A 174 11.74 7.00 -18.89
CA GLY A 174 13.12 7.27 -19.33
C GLY A 174 14.03 6.05 -19.15
N THR A 175 15.27 6.26 -18.69
CA THR A 175 16.32 5.23 -18.66
C THR A 175 16.48 4.54 -17.31
N SER A 176 15.95 5.12 -16.24
CA SER A 176 16.19 4.65 -14.87
C SER A 176 14.89 4.19 -14.20
N PRO A 177 14.69 2.87 -14.03
CA PRO A 177 13.53 2.38 -13.30
C PRO A 177 13.60 2.80 -11.83
N VAL A 178 12.43 3.20 -11.29
CA VAL A 178 12.24 3.43 -9.84
C VAL A 178 11.89 2.10 -9.20
N VAL A 179 12.72 1.66 -8.27
CA VAL A 179 12.61 0.35 -7.63
C VAL A 179 12.40 0.44 -6.12
N ALA A 180 11.87 -0.65 -5.55
CA ALA A 180 11.62 -0.78 -4.12
C ALA A 180 12.90 -1.13 -3.37
N GLY A 181 13.40 -0.22 -2.52
CA GLY A 181 14.37 -0.51 -1.47
C GLY A 181 13.70 -0.99 -0.19
N LEU A 182 14.46 -1.07 0.90
CA LEU A 182 13.96 -1.40 2.25
C LEU A 182 12.88 -0.38 2.68
N SER A 183 12.08 -0.74 3.68
CA SER A 183 11.03 0.10 4.27
C SER A 183 9.95 0.57 3.27
N THR A 184 9.77 -0.11 2.14
CA THR A 184 8.72 0.15 1.15
C THR A 184 7.66 -0.94 1.15
N SER A 185 6.45 -0.62 0.67
CA SER A 185 5.42 -1.61 0.39
C SER A 185 5.87 -2.65 -0.63
N GLY A 186 6.71 -2.27 -1.59
CA GLY A 186 7.33 -3.21 -2.54
C GLY A 186 8.23 -4.24 -1.85
N ASN A 187 9.06 -3.81 -0.89
CA ASN A 187 9.85 -4.72 -0.07
C ASN A 187 8.95 -5.65 0.78
N GLY A 188 7.90 -5.09 1.39
CA GLY A 188 6.91 -5.88 2.12
C GLY A 188 6.25 -6.95 1.24
N PHE A 189 5.88 -6.61 0.01
CA PHE A 189 5.28 -7.57 -0.92
C PHE A 189 6.26 -8.69 -1.33
N ILE A 190 7.52 -8.36 -1.61
CA ILE A 190 8.57 -9.37 -1.88
C ILE A 190 8.72 -10.31 -0.68
N ASN A 191 8.69 -9.77 0.56
CA ASN A 191 8.75 -10.57 1.78
C ASN A 191 7.52 -11.48 1.94
N LEU A 192 6.31 -11.03 1.55
CA LEU A 192 5.11 -11.87 1.51
C LEU A 192 5.28 -13.07 0.57
N LEU A 193 5.99 -12.92 -0.55
CA LEU A 193 6.31 -14.03 -1.46
C LEU A 193 7.36 -14.99 -0.88
N GLY A 194 8.04 -14.64 0.21
CA GLY A 194 9.16 -15.40 0.78
C GLY A 194 10.45 -15.29 -0.04
N ALA A 195 10.56 -14.29 -0.89
CA ALA A 195 11.71 -14.01 -1.74
C ALA A 195 12.67 -13.00 -1.10
N LYS A 196 13.84 -12.81 -1.72
CA LYS A 196 14.81 -11.78 -1.34
C LYS A 196 14.66 -10.54 -2.23
N ASN A 197 14.41 -9.37 -1.61
CA ASN A 197 14.56 -8.10 -2.31
C ASN A 197 16.06 -7.87 -2.57
N ILE A 198 16.45 -7.72 -3.85
CA ILE A 198 17.86 -7.52 -4.18
C ILE A 198 18.30 -6.06 -4.04
N MET A 199 17.34 -5.15 -3.91
CA MET A 199 17.57 -3.72 -3.66
C MET A 199 17.55 -3.43 -2.16
N ASP A 200 18.34 -4.18 -1.39
CA ASP A 200 18.40 -4.17 0.08
C ASP A 200 19.52 -3.28 0.65
N ASP A 201 20.19 -2.51 -0.20
CA ASP A 201 21.28 -1.61 0.14
C ASP A 201 20.85 -0.14 0.34
N PHE A 202 19.55 0.15 0.20
CA PHE A 202 18.98 1.47 0.48
C PHE A 202 17.53 1.38 0.96
N GLU A 203 17.06 2.47 1.55
CA GLU A 203 15.65 2.63 1.97
C GLU A 203 14.85 3.48 0.99
N GLY A 204 13.54 3.22 0.93
CA GLY A 204 12.60 3.97 0.11
C GLY A 204 12.60 3.57 -1.36
N TRP A 205 11.84 4.33 -2.14
CA TRP A 205 11.76 4.17 -3.59
C TRP A 205 12.83 5.03 -4.26
N LYS A 206 13.70 4.43 -5.07
CA LYS A 206 14.78 5.17 -5.76
C LYS A 206 14.95 4.78 -7.22
N PRO A 207 15.28 5.73 -8.09
CA PRO A 207 15.78 5.40 -9.42
C PRO A 207 17.13 4.70 -9.31
N VAL A 208 17.34 3.65 -10.13
CA VAL A 208 18.61 2.89 -10.15
C VAL A 208 19.19 2.84 -11.56
N SER A 209 20.51 2.76 -11.65
CA SER A 209 21.21 2.67 -12.92
C SER A 209 21.13 1.28 -13.53
N THR A 210 21.31 1.20 -14.84
CA THR A 210 21.41 -0.08 -15.58
C THR A 210 22.52 -0.97 -15.02
N GLU A 211 23.68 -0.39 -14.68
CA GLU A 211 24.84 -1.11 -14.14
C GLU A 211 24.48 -1.78 -12.81
N SER A 212 23.82 -1.06 -11.90
CA SER A 212 23.38 -1.60 -10.61
C SER A 212 22.43 -2.76 -10.78
N ILE A 213 21.48 -2.66 -11.73
CA ILE A 213 20.51 -3.73 -12.02
C ILE A 213 21.24 -4.97 -12.56
N LEU A 214 22.21 -4.79 -13.45
CA LEU A 214 22.96 -5.89 -14.04
C LEU A 214 23.88 -6.58 -13.02
N GLU A 215 24.52 -5.82 -12.14
CA GLU A 215 25.34 -6.34 -11.05
C GLU A 215 24.52 -7.22 -10.11
N LYS A 216 23.37 -6.71 -9.67
CA LYS A 216 22.46 -7.45 -8.77
C LYS A 216 21.75 -8.62 -9.46
N ASN A 217 21.48 -8.51 -10.76
CA ASN A 217 20.98 -9.53 -11.67
C ASN A 217 19.79 -10.33 -11.14
N PRO A 218 18.56 -9.77 -11.15
CA PRO A 218 17.35 -10.40 -10.61
C PRO A 218 16.98 -11.72 -11.30
N ASP A 219 16.47 -12.68 -10.52
CA ASP A 219 15.84 -13.90 -11.02
C ASP A 219 14.42 -13.62 -11.53
N TYR A 220 13.72 -12.68 -10.87
CA TYR A 220 12.35 -12.26 -11.20
C TYR A 220 12.22 -10.74 -11.09
N ILE A 221 11.37 -10.17 -11.94
CA ILE A 221 10.99 -8.76 -11.89
C ILE A 221 9.48 -8.68 -11.74
N LEU A 222 9.01 -7.96 -10.71
CA LEU A 222 7.64 -7.54 -10.57
C LEU A 222 7.54 -6.08 -11.01
N VAL A 223 6.47 -5.70 -11.69
CA VAL A 223 6.24 -4.33 -12.10
C VAL A 223 4.77 -3.96 -11.91
N SER A 224 4.49 -2.73 -11.46
CA SER A 224 3.10 -2.27 -11.43
C SER A 224 2.57 -2.12 -12.85
N LYS A 225 1.33 -2.53 -13.12
CA LYS A 225 0.68 -2.34 -14.44
C LYS A 225 0.74 -0.89 -14.90
N ARG A 226 0.55 0.06 -13.97
CA ARG A 226 0.68 1.49 -14.26
C ARG A 226 2.13 1.87 -14.64
N GLY A 227 3.11 1.29 -13.95
CA GLY A 227 4.55 1.53 -14.24
C GLY A 227 5.01 0.95 -15.58
N MET A 228 4.22 0.05 -16.15
CA MET A 228 4.46 -0.57 -17.46
C MET A 228 3.58 0.04 -18.56
N SER A 229 2.76 1.05 -18.27
CA SER A 229 1.72 1.55 -19.19
C SER A 229 2.23 2.12 -20.53
N SER A 230 3.51 2.45 -20.63
CA SER A 230 4.17 2.88 -21.88
C SER A 230 4.61 1.72 -22.77
N PHE A 231 4.40 0.47 -22.35
CA PHE A 231 4.78 -0.74 -23.07
C PHE A 231 3.53 -1.57 -23.37
N SER A 232 3.53 -2.29 -24.49
CA SER A 232 2.37 -3.11 -24.88
C SER A 232 2.14 -4.29 -23.92
N ASP A 233 3.22 -4.91 -23.46
CA ASP A 233 3.21 -6.13 -22.65
C ASP A 233 4.56 -6.33 -21.90
N GLU A 234 4.64 -7.42 -21.13
CA GLU A 234 5.86 -7.77 -20.38
C GLU A 234 7.03 -8.11 -21.32
N GLU A 235 6.78 -8.59 -22.54
CA GLU A 235 7.84 -8.88 -23.50
C GLU A 235 8.45 -7.59 -24.04
N ALA A 236 7.65 -6.60 -24.42
CA ALA A 236 8.14 -5.27 -24.82
C ALA A 236 8.91 -4.59 -23.68
N PHE A 237 8.40 -4.69 -22.46
CA PHE A 237 9.05 -4.17 -21.26
C PHE A 237 10.41 -4.84 -21.03
N SER A 238 10.53 -6.15 -21.25
CA SER A 238 11.77 -6.91 -21.08
C SER A 238 12.89 -6.45 -22.01
N LYS A 239 12.56 -5.89 -23.18
CA LYS A 239 13.49 -5.39 -24.19
C LYS A 239 14.07 -4.01 -23.85
N HIS A 240 13.59 -3.37 -22.77
CA HIS A 240 14.12 -2.07 -22.33
C HIS A 240 15.64 -2.15 -22.06
N PRO A 241 16.43 -1.14 -22.49
CA PRO A 241 17.91 -1.16 -22.35
C PRO A 241 18.38 -1.50 -20.93
N SER A 242 17.71 -1.00 -19.89
CA SER A 242 18.09 -1.24 -18.51
C SER A 242 17.79 -2.67 -18.02
N LEU A 243 16.96 -3.45 -18.72
CA LEU A 243 16.49 -4.76 -18.27
C LEU A 243 16.93 -5.93 -19.15
N LYS A 244 17.05 -5.73 -20.46
CA LYS A 244 17.20 -6.79 -21.48
C LYS A 244 18.36 -7.76 -21.23
N LEU A 245 19.39 -7.36 -20.52
CA LEU A 245 20.55 -8.20 -20.23
C LEU A 245 20.42 -8.96 -18.90
N THR A 246 19.40 -8.68 -18.09
CA THR A 246 19.16 -9.38 -16.82
C THR A 246 18.73 -10.81 -17.05
N LYS A 247 18.98 -11.66 -16.05
CA LYS A 247 18.51 -13.05 -16.03
C LYS A 247 16.99 -13.15 -16.15
N ALA A 248 16.27 -12.29 -15.42
CA ALA A 248 14.80 -12.23 -15.44
C ALA A 248 14.25 -11.91 -16.83
N ALA A 249 14.81 -10.91 -17.53
CA ALA A 249 14.36 -10.54 -18.86
C ALA A 249 14.62 -11.65 -19.89
N LYS A 250 15.85 -12.23 -19.89
CA LYS A 250 16.21 -13.36 -20.78
C LYS A 250 15.35 -14.60 -20.58
N ALA A 251 14.95 -14.87 -19.32
CA ALA A 251 14.10 -15.99 -18.97
C ALA A 251 12.60 -15.69 -19.06
N LYS A 252 12.19 -14.49 -19.50
CA LYS A 252 10.78 -14.03 -19.56
C LYS A 252 10.08 -14.06 -18.19
N LYS A 253 10.83 -13.81 -17.10
CA LYS A 253 10.36 -13.83 -15.70
C LYS A 253 10.06 -12.43 -15.21
N ILE A 254 9.24 -11.69 -15.97
CA ILE A 254 8.73 -10.36 -15.64
C ILE A 254 7.21 -10.46 -15.53
N TYR A 255 6.64 -9.95 -14.45
CA TYR A 255 5.22 -10.06 -14.16
C TYR A 255 4.62 -8.70 -13.82
N ALA A 256 3.63 -8.28 -14.62
CA ALA A 256 2.85 -7.08 -14.35
C ALA A 256 1.73 -7.38 -13.36
N VAL A 257 1.64 -6.56 -12.32
CA VAL A 257 0.71 -6.71 -11.20
C VAL A 257 -0.08 -5.42 -11.01
N ASP A 258 -1.36 -5.52 -10.64
CA ASP A 258 -2.13 -4.33 -10.27
C ASP A 258 -1.47 -3.63 -9.07
N GLY A 259 -1.21 -2.32 -9.22
CA GLY A 259 -0.42 -1.56 -8.26
C GLY A 259 -1.06 -1.50 -6.87
N MET A 260 -2.37 -1.24 -6.77
CA MET A 260 -3.03 -1.13 -5.47
C MET A 260 -3.17 -2.48 -4.79
N SER A 261 -3.50 -3.54 -5.52
CA SER A 261 -3.58 -4.89 -4.93
C SER A 261 -2.21 -5.40 -4.45
N MET A 262 -1.11 -4.94 -5.05
CA MET A 262 0.25 -5.31 -4.67
C MET A 262 0.81 -4.44 -3.54
N LEU A 263 0.65 -3.11 -3.64
CA LEU A 263 1.39 -2.14 -2.83
C LEU A 263 0.54 -1.46 -1.75
N GLY A 264 -0.79 -1.53 -1.83
CA GLY A 264 -1.68 -0.86 -0.88
C GLY A 264 -1.82 -1.56 0.46
N PHE A 265 -1.35 -2.80 0.59
CA PHE A 265 -1.48 -3.58 1.82
C PHE A 265 -2.90 -3.57 2.40
N GLY A 266 -3.87 -3.76 1.50
CA GLY A 266 -5.28 -3.93 1.78
C GLY A 266 -5.74 -5.40 1.73
N PRO A 267 -7.05 -5.66 1.79
CA PRO A 267 -7.62 -7.01 1.81
C PRO A 267 -7.22 -7.90 0.63
N ARG A 268 -6.96 -7.31 -0.56
CA ARG A 268 -6.57 -8.06 -1.77
C ARG A 268 -5.10 -8.44 -1.82
N THR A 269 -4.22 -7.82 -1.03
CA THR A 269 -2.77 -7.99 -1.17
C THR A 269 -2.33 -9.44 -1.01
N ILE A 270 -2.88 -10.16 -0.03
CA ILE A 270 -2.52 -11.56 0.20
C ILE A 270 -3.01 -12.45 -0.95
N LYS A 271 -4.23 -12.23 -1.46
CA LYS A 271 -4.75 -12.91 -2.64
C LYS A 271 -3.85 -12.69 -3.85
N THR A 272 -3.42 -11.45 -4.07
CA THR A 272 -2.48 -11.11 -5.15
C THR A 272 -1.13 -11.83 -4.99
N ALA A 273 -0.61 -11.93 -3.76
CA ALA A 273 0.60 -12.71 -3.49
C ALA A 273 0.41 -14.20 -3.82
N VAL A 274 -0.74 -14.80 -3.48
CA VAL A 274 -1.10 -16.18 -3.87
C VAL A 274 -1.11 -16.34 -5.40
N GLU A 275 -1.78 -15.44 -6.12
CA GLU A 275 -1.89 -15.49 -7.57
C GLU A 275 -0.53 -15.36 -8.27
N ILE A 276 0.32 -14.44 -7.81
CA ILE A 276 1.67 -14.27 -8.33
C ILE A 276 2.56 -15.46 -8.03
N THR A 277 2.50 -16.02 -6.81
CA THR A 277 3.27 -17.24 -6.48
C THR A 277 2.88 -18.40 -7.38
N LYS A 278 1.59 -18.61 -7.62
CA LYS A 278 1.10 -19.64 -8.57
C LYS A 278 1.61 -19.38 -9.99
N LYS A 279 1.53 -18.13 -10.48
CA LYS A 279 2.01 -17.77 -11.83
C LYS A 279 3.51 -18.03 -11.98
N ILE A 280 4.29 -17.76 -10.95
CA ILE A 280 5.73 -18.00 -10.93
C ILE A 280 6.05 -19.51 -10.86
N SER A 281 5.25 -20.31 -10.15
CA SER A 281 5.50 -21.75 -9.98
C SER A 281 5.26 -22.58 -11.24
N ILE A 282 4.46 -22.07 -12.20
CA ILE A 282 4.12 -22.78 -13.44
C ILE A 282 5.15 -22.48 -14.55
N ASN A 283 5.92 -21.38 -14.45
CA ASN A 283 6.93 -20.93 -15.42
C ASN A 283 8.36 -21.07 -14.89
#